data_08adc55e6ba429292d4f64628f5fb6b4
#
_entry.id   08adc55e6ba429292d4f64628f5fb6b4
#
_cell.length_a   1.000
_cell.length_b   1.000
_cell.length_c   1.000
_cell.angle_alpha   90.00
_cell.angle_beta   90.00
_cell.angle_gamma   90.00
#
_symmetry.space_group_name_H-M   'P 1'
#
loop_
_entity.id
_entity.type
_entity.pdbx_description
1 polymer ?
#
loop_
_entity_poly.entity_id
_entity_poly.type
_entity_poly.pdbx_seq_one_letter_code
_entity_poly.pdbx_strand_id
1 'polypeptide(L)'
;STLDRSSAASDVYKRQVQRIVTMLGGTIQLKSEKGKGSRFTVEIPMQSAEELPERINKTQIHHNRTLHDIVAIDNDKVLLLMLKEMYAQEGIHCDTCTDVAELMEMIRRKEYSLLLTDLNMPDINGFELLELLRTSNVGNSRIIPIIVTTASGSCNREELLERGFSDCLLKPFSISELMEVSDKCAMKGKQNEKPDFSSLLSYGNESVMLDKLIAETEKEMQSVRDAEQRKDFQELDALTHHLHSSWEILRADQPLRELYKQLHGSAVPDYEALNNAV
;
A
#
# COMPACT_ATOMS: atom_id res chain seq x y z
N SER A 1 -22.01 -37.05 11.93
CA SER A 1 -21.39 -36.36 13.07
C SER A 1 -20.87 -34.99 12.70
N THR A 2 -21.69 -34.11 12.11
CA THR A 2 -21.37 -32.71 11.75
C THR A 2 -21.72 -31.73 12.89
N LEU A 3 -22.39 -32.17 13.92
CA LEU A 3 -22.80 -31.32 15.05
C LEU A 3 -21.69 -31.08 16.09
N ASP A 4 -20.66 -31.90 16.15
CA ASP A 4 -19.61 -31.85 17.19
C ASP A 4 -18.51 -30.80 16.89
N ARG A 5 -18.23 -30.49 15.60
CA ARG A 5 -17.23 -29.48 15.22
C ARG A 5 -17.70 -28.03 15.46
N SER A 6 -18.98 -27.77 15.32
CA SER A 6 -19.56 -26.43 15.58
C SER A 6 -19.56 -26.09 17.08
N SER A 7 -19.75 -27.07 17.95
CA SER A 7 -19.70 -26.88 19.40
C SER A 7 -18.30 -26.56 19.90
N ALA A 8 -17.27 -27.27 19.42
CA ALA A 8 -15.88 -27.05 19.83
C ALA A 8 -15.35 -25.67 19.41
N ALA A 9 -15.66 -25.20 18.19
CA ALA A 9 -15.27 -23.87 17.73
C ALA A 9 -15.96 -22.77 18.56
N SER A 10 -17.27 -22.91 18.82
CA SER A 10 -18.01 -21.97 19.68
C SER A 10 -17.46 -21.90 21.11
N ASP A 11 -16.97 -23.01 21.66
CA ASP A 11 -16.38 -23.05 23.01
C ASP A 11 -14.99 -22.39 23.07
N VAL A 12 -14.22 -22.43 21.96
CA VAL A 12 -12.94 -21.72 21.84
C VAL A 12 -13.15 -20.21 21.89
N TYR A 13 -14.12 -19.68 21.16
CA TYR A 13 -14.42 -18.23 21.16
C TYR A 13 -14.94 -17.76 22.53
N LYS A 14 -15.79 -18.53 23.18
CA LYS A 14 -16.27 -18.20 24.53
C LYS A 14 -15.14 -18.11 25.54
N ARG A 15 -14.19 -19.05 25.50
CA ARG A 15 -12.99 -19.03 26.37
C ARG A 15 -12.07 -17.85 26.06
N GLN A 16 -11.94 -17.45 24.80
CA GLN A 16 -11.15 -16.27 24.41
C GLN A 16 -11.76 -14.99 25.01
N VAL A 17 -13.06 -14.79 24.85
CA VAL A 17 -13.76 -13.61 25.42
C VAL A 17 -13.60 -13.60 26.94
N GLN A 18 -13.80 -14.73 27.61
CA GLN A 18 -13.63 -14.84 29.07
C GLN A 18 -12.21 -14.50 29.48
N ARG A 19 -11.19 -14.96 28.74
CA ARG A 19 -9.78 -14.69 29.03
C ARG A 19 -9.45 -13.20 28.86
N ILE A 20 -9.95 -12.55 27.81
CA ILE A 20 -9.75 -11.11 27.57
C ILE A 20 -10.38 -10.30 28.72
N VAL A 21 -11.64 -10.60 29.08
CA VAL A 21 -12.32 -9.90 30.18
C VAL A 21 -11.57 -10.09 31.51
N THR A 22 -11.08 -11.29 31.77
CA THR A 22 -10.29 -11.56 33.00
C THR A 22 -8.96 -10.83 32.99
N MET A 23 -8.26 -10.74 31.82
CA MET A 23 -7.00 -9.99 31.68
C MET A 23 -7.20 -8.48 31.90
N LEU A 24 -8.39 -7.97 31.59
CA LEU A 24 -8.78 -6.58 31.85
C LEU A 24 -9.28 -6.37 33.29
N GLY A 25 -9.17 -7.40 34.18
CA GLY A 25 -9.65 -7.34 35.56
C GLY A 25 -11.17 -7.33 35.69
N GLY A 26 -11.88 -7.65 34.59
CA GLY A 26 -13.33 -7.63 34.55
C GLY A 26 -13.99 -8.97 34.85
N THR A 27 -15.31 -8.97 34.84
CA THR A 27 -16.17 -10.16 35.00
C THR A 27 -17.16 -10.31 33.86
N ILE A 28 -17.49 -11.54 33.48
CA ILE A 28 -18.53 -11.87 32.51
C ILE A 28 -19.58 -12.77 33.10
N GLN A 29 -20.83 -12.42 32.94
CA GLN A 29 -21.98 -13.20 33.42
C GLN A 29 -22.89 -13.55 32.24
N LEU A 30 -23.41 -14.79 32.25
CA LEU A 30 -24.40 -15.27 31.29
C LEU A 30 -25.69 -15.64 32.03
N LYS A 31 -26.81 -15.04 31.60
CA LYS A 31 -28.17 -15.47 31.98
C LYS A 31 -28.89 -15.94 30.72
N SER A 32 -29.33 -17.17 30.68
CA SER A 32 -30.05 -17.75 29.54
C SER A 32 -31.28 -18.47 29.95
N GLU A 33 -32.39 -18.25 29.29
CA GLU A 33 -33.66 -18.92 29.53
C GLU A 33 -34.19 -19.48 28.19
N LYS A 34 -34.49 -20.77 28.20
CA LYS A 34 -34.96 -21.46 26.98
C LYS A 34 -36.25 -20.82 26.46
N GLY A 35 -36.23 -20.41 25.19
CA GLY A 35 -37.35 -19.73 24.56
C GLY A 35 -37.40 -18.20 24.74
N LYS A 36 -36.57 -17.64 25.65
CA LYS A 36 -36.51 -16.18 25.90
C LYS A 36 -35.18 -15.55 25.46
N GLY A 37 -34.15 -16.37 25.19
CA GLY A 37 -32.85 -15.89 24.72
C GLY A 37 -31.77 -15.87 25.82
N SER A 38 -30.64 -15.26 25.50
CA SER A 38 -29.45 -15.16 26.37
C SER A 38 -29.02 -13.72 26.53
N ARG A 39 -28.62 -13.34 27.77
CA ARG A 39 -28.05 -12.04 28.10
C ARG A 39 -26.63 -12.24 28.61
N PHE A 40 -25.67 -11.59 27.93
CA PHE A 40 -24.30 -11.51 28.41
C PHE A 40 -24.08 -10.15 29.05
N THR A 41 -23.53 -10.13 30.27
CA THR A 41 -23.15 -8.91 30.98
C THR A 41 -21.65 -8.95 31.20
N VAL A 42 -20.94 -7.92 30.72
CA VAL A 42 -19.49 -7.75 30.89
C VAL A 42 -19.26 -6.50 31.73
N GLU A 43 -18.54 -6.64 32.83
CA GLU A 43 -18.11 -5.53 33.68
C GLU A 43 -16.59 -5.46 33.66
N ILE A 44 -16.04 -4.31 33.25
CA ILE A 44 -14.60 -4.05 33.17
C ILE A 44 -14.32 -2.84 34.07
N PRO A 45 -13.41 -2.95 35.09
CA PRO A 45 -13.02 -1.81 35.89
C PRO A 45 -12.25 -0.83 34.97
N MET A 46 -12.77 0.39 34.85
CA MET A 46 -12.12 1.47 34.13
C MET A 46 -11.70 2.54 35.13
N GLN A 47 -10.45 2.94 35.12
CA GLN A 47 -10.05 4.17 35.78
C GLN A 47 -10.59 5.32 34.93
N SER A 48 -11.33 6.26 35.57
CA SER A 48 -11.64 7.51 34.93
C SER A 48 -10.30 8.18 34.61
N ALA A 49 -10.01 8.41 33.34
CA ALA A 49 -8.93 9.31 32.98
C ALA A 49 -9.33 10.66 33.59
N GLU A 50 -8.65 11.10 34.65
CA GLU A 50 -8.56 12.51 34.95
C GLU A 50 -8.20 13.18 33.63
N GLU A 51 -8.96 14.18 33.21
CA GLU A 51 -8.88 14.84 31.90
C GLU A 51 -7.46 14.81 31.41
N LEU A 52 -7.17 13.94 30.45
CA LEU A 52 -5.93 14.04 29.70
C LEU A 52 -5.84 15.49 29.29
N PRO A 53 -4.75 16.23 29.64
CA PRO A 53 -4.62 17.64 29.28
C PRO A 53 -5.06 17.70 27.83
N GLU A 54 -6.02 18.59 27.58
CA GLU A 54 -6.69 18.77 26.29
C GLU A 54 -5.71 18.42 25.20
N ARG A 55 -6.06 17.42 24.39
CA ARG A 55 -5.23 16.98 23.26
C ARG A 55 -4.57 18.23 22.77
N ILE A 56 -3.27 18.38 23.04
CA ILE A 56 -2.47 19.49 22.53
C ILE A 56 -3.03 19.65 21.14
N ASN A 57 -3.77 20.73 20.91
CA ASN A 57 -4.23 21.08 19.59
C ASN A 57 -3.02 20.80 18.75
N LYS A 58 -3.05 19.69 17.99
CA LYS A 58 -2.06 19.45 16.97
C LYS A 58 -2.16 20.71 16.14
N THR A 59 -1.45 21.73 16.60
CA THR A 59 -1.08 22.88 15.79
C THR A 59 -0.77 22.21 14.50
N GLN A 60 -1.53 22.51 13.47
CA GLN A 60 -1.40 22.01 12.14
C GLN A 60 0.09 22.08 11.77
N ILE A 61 0.84 21.08 12.21
CA ILE A 61 2.05 20.72 11.54
C ILE A 61 1.49 20.14 10.26
N HIS A 62 1.27 21.01 9.28
CA HIS A 62 1.27 20.62 7.89
C HIS A 62 2.67 20.05 7.63
N HIS A 63 2.94 18.88 8.19
CA HIS A 63 3.89 18.00 7.59
C HIS A 63 3.33 17.81 6.19
N ASN A 64 4.16 18.11 5.23
CA ASN A 64 3.97 17.78 3.85
C ASN A 64 3.77 16.26 3.82
N ARG A 65 2.54 15.80 4.20
CA ARG A 65 2.21 14.38 4.33
C ARG A 65 2.34 13.80 2.94
N THR A 66 3.15 12.79 2.84
CA THR A 66 3.39 12.06 1.59
C THR A 66 2.27 11.07 1.29
N LEU A 67 1.42 10.80 2.29
CA LEU A 67 0.21 10.00 2.16
C LEU A 67 -0.92 10.85 1.59
N HIS A 68 -1.40 10.52 0.40
CA HIS A 68 -2.53 11.20 -0.24
C HIS A 68 -3.70 10.26 -0.43
N ASP A 69 -3.56 9.32 -1.33
CA ASP A 69 -4.58 8.37 -1.71
C ASP A 69 -4.11 6.97 -1.34
N ILE A 70 -4.91 6.27 -0.56
CA ILE A 70 -4.64 4.91 -0.10
C ILE A 70 -5.70 4.00 -0.69
N VAL A 71 -5.33 2.77 -1.00
CA VAL A 71 -6.28 1.72 -1.34
C VAL A 71 -6.16 0.55 -0.37
N ALA A 72 -7.29 -0.01 0.06
CA ALA A 72 -7.34 -1.18 0.91
C ALA A 72 -8.19 -2.29 0.28
N ILE A 73 -7.66 -3.51 0.29
CA ILE A 73 -8.37 -4.71 -0.13
C ILE A 73 -8.47 -5.71 1.03
N ASP A 74 -9.69 -6.12 1.35
CA ASP A 74 -9.99 -7.13 2.36
C ASP A 74 -11.36 -7.74 2.06
N ASN A 75 -11.60 -8.99 2.41
CA ASN A 75 -12.91 -9.60 2.29
C ASN A 75 -13.86 -9.19 3.45
N ASP A 76 -13.34 -8.61 4.52
CA ASP A 76 -14.13 -8.08 5.64
C ASP A 76 -14.55 -6.62 5.38
N LYS A 77 -15.80 -6.46 4.93
CA LYS A 77 -16.39 -5.13 4.65
C LYS A 77 -16.45 -4.22 5.89
N VAL A 78 -16.53 -4.79 7.08
CA VAL A 78 -16.55 -4.01 8.33
C VAL A 78 -15.17 -3.42 8.59
N LEU A 79 -14.12 -4.22 8.40
CA LEU A 79 -12.75 -3.73 8.51
C LEU A 79 -12.45 -2.65 7.46
N LEU A 80 -12.89 -2.84 6.22
CA LEU A 80 -12.74 -1.83 5.16
C LEU A 80 -13.42 -0.51 5.53
N LEU A 81 -14.63 -0.57 6.09
CA LEU A 81 -15.32 0.62 6.58
C LEU A 81 -14.55 1.31 7.72
N MET A 82 -14.03 0.51 8.67
CA MET A 82 -13.21 1.03 9.77
C MET A 82 -11.91 1.69 9.26
N LEU A 83 -11.21 1.07 8.32
CA LEU A 83 -9.99 1.62 7.71
C LEU A 83 -10.29 2.97 7.03
N LYS A 84 -11.37 3.03 6.25
CA LYS A 84 -11.81 4.26 5.59
C LYS A 84 -12.07 5.37 6.60
N GLU A 85 -12.75 5.08 7.70
CA GLU A 85 -13.03 6.04 8.75
C GLU A 85 -11.76 6.46 9.52
N MET A 86 -10.86 5.51 9.84
CA MET A 86 -9.59 5.79 10.51
C MET A 86 -8.72 6.74 9.70
N TYR A 87 -8.60 6.55 8.38
CA TYR A 87 -7.85 7.44 7.50
C TYR A 87 -8.55 8.79 7.32
N ALA A 88 -9.88 8.81 7.22
CA ALA A 88 -10.66 10.04 7.10
C ALA A 88 -10.49 10.97 8.33
N GLN A 89 -10.38 10.41 9.54
CA GLN A 89 -10.10 11.19 10.77
C GLN A 89 -8.75 11.91 10.72
N GLU A 90 -7.81 11.40 9.93
CA GLU A 90 -6.50 12.01 9.69
C GLU A 90 -6.43 12.84 8.40
N GLY A 91 -7.58 13.02 7.73
CA GLY A 91 -7.70 13.79 6.48
C GLY A 91 -7.12 13.10 5.26
N ILE A 92 -6.99 11.77 5.28
CA ILE A 92 -6.45 10.95 4.20
C ILE A 92 -7.59 10.22 3.50
N HIS A 93 -7.60 10.26 2.16
CA HIS A 93 -8.58 9.52 1.37
C HIS A 93 -8.18 8.04 1.28
N CYS A 94 -9.13 7.15 1.56
CA CYS A 94 -8.95 5.70 1.45
C CYS A 94 -10.05 5.10 0.58
N ASP A 95 -9.67 4.57 -0.59
CA ASP A 95 -10.54 3.75 -1.43
C ASP A 95 -10.49 2.29 -0.94
N THR A 96 -11.60 1.58 -1.09
CA THR A 96 -11.70 0.20 -0.58
C THR A 96 -12.34 -0.72 -1.60
N CYS A 97 -11.85 -1.94 -1.72
CA CYS A 97 -12.41 -2.97 -2.59
C CYS A 97 -12.37 -4.35 -1.92
N THR A 98 -13.14 -5.29 -2.45
CA THR A 98 -13.23 -6.66 -1.92
C THR A 98 -12.68 -7.71 -2.88
N ASP A 99 -12.35 -7.33 -4.11
CA ASP A 99 -11.80 -8.24 -5.11
C ASP A 99 -10.64 -7.60 -5.91
N VAL A 100 -9.82 -8.46 -6.50
CA VAL A 100 -8.60 -8.08 -7.21
C VAL A 100 -8.88 -7.36 -8.52
N ALA A 101 -9.98 -7.69 -9.21
CA ALA A 101 -10.31 -7.07 -10.49
C ALA A 101 -10.68 -5.59 -10.27
N GLU A 102 -11.43 -5.31 -9.20
CA GLU A 102 -11.74 -3.94 -8.77
C GLU A 102 -10.47 -3.19 -8.37
N LEU A 103 -9.59 -3.81 -7.59
CA LEU A 103 -8.30 -3.23 -7.21
C LEU A 103 -7.46 -2.83 -8.43
N MET A 104 -7.32 -3.73 -9.40
CA MET A 104 -6.53 -3.48 -10.61
C MET A 104 -7.12 -2.36 -11.47
N GLU A 105 -8.46 -2.25 -11.51
CA GLU A 105 -9.12 -1.15 -12.20
C GLU A 105 -8.93 0.20 -11.47
N MET A 106 -8.93 0.20 -10.13
CA MET A 106 -8.63 1.38 -9.33
C MET A 106 -7.20 1.87 -9.56
N ILE A 107 -6.20 0.95 -9.52
CA ILE A 107 -4.79 1.28 -9.76
C ILE A 107 -4.55 1.75 -11.21
N ARG A 108 -5.34 1.28 -12.18
CA ARG A 108 -5.26 1.76 -13.57
C ARG A 108 -5.71 3.20 -13.71
N ARG A 109 -6.72 3.62 -12.94
CA ARG A 109 -7.31 4.96 -13.04
C ARG A 109 -6.56 6.02 -12.27
N LYS A 110 -5.87 5.62 -11.19
CA LYS A 110 -5.27 6.53 -10.23
C LYS A 110 -4.06 5.90 -9.56
N GLU A 111 -3.04 6.68 -9.32
CA GLU A 111 -1.90 6.25 -8.51
C GLU A 111 -2.22 6.34 -7.02
N TYR A 112 -1.83 5.33 -6.28
CA TYR A 112 -1.98 5.27 -4.83
C TYR A 112 -0.63 5.34 -4.14
N SER A 113 -0.55 6.06 -3.03
CA SER A 113 0.66 6.18 -2.23
C SER A 113 0.91 4.95 -1.35
N LEU A 114 -0.11 4.14 -1.10
CA LEU A 114 -0.05 2.97 -0.23
C LEU A 114 -1.20 2.01 -0.55
N LEU A 115 -0.92 0.70 -0.47
CA LEU A 115 -1.91 -0.37 -0.50
C LEU A 115 -1.89 -1.14 0.81
N LEU A 116 -3.06 -1.36 1.40
CA LEU A 116 -3.27 -2.30 2.50
C LEU A 116 -3.96 -3.55 1.98
N THR A 117 -3.48 -4.73 2.39
CA THR A 117 -4.11 -6.01 2.04
C THR A 117 -4.18 -6.94 3.24
N ASP A 118 -5.23 -7.74 3.32
CA ASP A 118 -5.20 -8.90 4.23
C ASP A 118 -4.28 -9.98 3.69
N LEU A 119 -3.61 -10.69 4.60
CA LEU A 119 -2.78 -11.83 4.23
C LEU A 119 -3.63 -13.03 3.76
N ASN A 120 -4.79 -13.22 4.38
CA ASN A 120 -5.62 -14.40 4.22
C ASN A 120 -6.99 -14.06 3.63
N MET A 121 -7.04 -13.83 2.32
CA MET A 121 -8.29 -13.64 1.58
C MET A 121 -8.73 -14.96 0.91
N PRO A 122 -10.05 -15.19 0.71
CA PRO A 122 -10.56 -16.46 0.17
C PRO A 122 -10.12 -16.75 -1.26
N ASP A 123 -10.08 -15.74 -2.12
CA ASP A 123 -9.86 -15.89 -3.57
C ASP A 123 -8.38 -15.79 -3.96
N ILE A 124 -7.61 -15.03 -3.21
CA ILE A 124 -6.17 -14.82 -3.42
C ILE A 124 -5.52 -14.50 -2.08
N ASN A 125 -4.40 -15.10 -1.76
CA ASN A 125 -3.65 -14.72 -0.56
C ASN A 125 -2.78 -13.48 -0.81
N GLY A 126 -2.36 -12.81 0.28
CA GLY A 126 -1.58 -11.58 0.19
C GLY A 126 -0.25 -11.74 -0.57
N PHE A 127 0.40 -12.93 -0.54
CA PHE A 127 1.62 -13.19 -1.29
C PHE A 127 1.37 -13.28 -2.79
N GLU A 128 0.32 -13.97 -3.19
CA GLU A 128 -0.09 -14.08 -4.61
C GLU A 128 -0.50 -12.70 -5.15
N LEU A 129 -1.20 -11.90 -4.35
CA LEU A 129 -1.53 -10.52 -4.71
C LEU A 129 -0.27 -9.66 -4.87
N LEU A 130 0.70 -9.78 -3.97
CA LEU A 130 1.98 -9.09 -4.07
C LEU A 130 2.71 -9.46 -5.36
N GLU A 131 2.82 -10.74 -5.70
CA GLU A 131 3.45 -11.22 -6.92
C GLU A 131 2.72 -10.70 -8.16
N LEU A 132 1.39 -10.78 -8.19
CA LEU A 132 0.56 -10.24 -9.26
C LEU A 132 0.84 -8.74 -9.49
N LEU A 133 0.86 -7.94 -8.43
CA LEU A 133 1.12 -6.51 -8.52
C LEU A 133 2.54 -6.21 -9.02
N ARG A 134 3.56 -6.92 -8.53
CA ARG A 134 4.96 -6.70 -8.91
C ARG A 134 5.27 -7.13 -10.35
N THR A 135 4.51 -8.07 -10.90
CA THR A 135 4.65 -8.55 -12.29
C THR A 135 3.75 -7.81 -13.27
N SER A 136 2.73 -7.09 -12.79
CA SER A 136 1.81 -6.34 -13.66
C SER A 136 2.38 -4.96 -14.04
N ASN A 137 1.94 -4.43 -15.21
CA ASN A 137 2.27 -3.08 -15.68
C ASN A 137 1.04 -2.14 -15.58
N VAL A 138 0.27 -2.23 -14.48
CA VAL A 138 -0.94 -1.44 -14.29
C VAL A 138 -0.68 -0.32 -13.30
N GLY A 139 -0.75 0.94 -13.76
CA GLY A 139 -0.49 2.11 -12.92
C GLY A 139 0.85 2.00 -12.18
N ASN A 140 0.83 2.28 -10.87
CA ASN A 140 2.01 2.15 -10.02
C ASN A 140 2.10 0.80 -9.25
N SER A 141 1.43 -0.26 -9.73
CA SER A 141 1.37 -1.58 -9.07
C SER A 141 2.73 -2.17 -8.72
N ARG A 142 3.73 -1.98 -9.56
CA ARG A 142 5.08 -2.55 -9.36
C ARG A 142 5.83 -1.95 -8.19
N ILE A 143 5.55 -0.70 -7.84
CA ILE A 143 6.34 0.09 -6.87
C ILE A 143 5.53 0.53 -5.66
N ILE A 144 4.19 0.47 -5.71
CA ILE A 144 3.34 0.89 -4.60
C ILE A 144 3.76 0.18 -3.30
N PRO A 145 3.99 0.90 -2.20
CA PRO A 145 4.23 0.28 -0.91
C PRO A 145 3.02 -0.56 -0.48
N ILE A 146 3.25 -1.77 0.01
CA ILE A 146 2.19 -2.69 0.43
C ILE A 146 2.37 -3.04 1.89
N ILE A 147 1.39 -2.69 2.71
CA ILE A 147 1.26 -3.12 4.09
C ILE A 147 0.31 -4.32 4.12
N VAL A 148 0.75 -5.41 4.72
CA VAL A 148 -0.10 -6.57 4.94
C VAL A 148 -0.68 -6.55 6.35
N THR A 149 -1.99 -6.79 6.46
CA THR A 149 -2.67 -6.98 7.75
C THR A 149 -2.83 -8.47 8.03
N THR A 150 -2.62 -8.90 9.27
CA THR A 150 -2.68 -10.32 9.61
C THR A 150 -3.14 -10.53 11.04
N ALA A 151 -3.76 -11.69 11.33
CA ALA A 151 -4.07 -12.09 12.69
C ALA A 151 -2.80 -12.50 13.44
N SER A 152 -2.76 -12.27 14.76
CA SER A 152 -1.64 -12.65 15.62
C SER A 152 -1.28 -14.13 15.46
N GLY A 153 0.00 -14.41 15.20
CA GLY A 153 0.55 -15.77 15.12
C GLY A 153 0.62 -16.38 13.72
N SER A 154 0.20 -15.68 12.67
CA SER A 154 0.14 -16.26 11.31
C SER A 154 1.46 -16.15 10.55
N CYS A 155 2.34 -15.18 10.85
CA CYS A 155 3.60 -14.97 10.13
C CYS A 155 4.60 -14.15 10.94
N ASN A 156 5.89 -14.39 10.71
CA ASN A 156 6.95 -13.54 11.25
C ASN A 156 7.06 -12.26 10.40
N ARG A 157 7.17 -11.08 11.03
CA ARG A 157 7.34 -9.80 10.35
C ARG A 157 8.55 -9.79 9.42
N GLU A 158 9.67 -10.39 9.84
CA GLU A 158 10.89 -10.48 9.04
C GLU A 158 10.63 -11.24 7.73
N GLU A 159 9.91 -12.37 7.79
CA GLU A 159 9.54 -13.14 6.61
C GLU A 159 8.68 -12.34 5.63
N LEU A 160 7.72 -11.55 6.14
CA LEU A 160 6.88 -10.70 5.29
C LEU A 160 7.69 -9.62 4.57
N LEU A 161 8.64 -8.99 5.27
CA LEU A 161 9.53 -7.99 4.67
C LEU A 161 10.47 -8.61 3.61
N GLU A 162 11.05 -9.78 3.88
CA GLU A 162 11.89 -10.51 2.93
C GLU A 162 11.12 -10.91 1.66
N ARG A 163 9.84 -11.19 1.79
CA ARG A 163 8.94 -11.49 0.65
C ARG A 163 8.58 -10.28 -0.19
N GLY A 164 8.84 -9.05 0.29
CA GLY A 164 8.64 -7.81 -0.46
C GLY A 164 7.48 -6.93 0.00
N PHE A 165 6.83 -7.26 1.12
CA PHE A 165 5.94 -6.31 1.78
C PHE A 165 6.72 -5.15 2.39
N SER A 166 6.14 -3.96 2.40
CA SER A 166 6.80 -2.77 2.96
C SER A 166 6.77 -2.75 4.48
N ASP A 167 5.70 -3.25 5.08
CA ASP A 167 5.55 -3.51 6.52
C ASP A 167 4.32 -4.41 6.77
N CYS A 168 4.05 -4.71 8.05
CA CYS A 168 2.85 -5.46 8.45
C CYS A 168 2.18 -4.85 9.69
N LEU A 169 0.87 -5.07 9.80
CA LEU A 169 0.03 -4.69 10.93
C LEU A 169 -0.66 -5.93 11.51
N LEU A 170 -0.55 -6.11 12.82
CA LEU A 170 -1.23 -7.21 13.53
C LEU A 170 -2.63 -6.79 13.93
N LYS A 171 -3.65 -7.54 13.51
CA LYS A 171 -5.05 -7.34 13.92
C LYS A 171 -5.25 -7.85 15.36
N PRO A 172 -5.91 -7.07 16.28
CA PRO A 172 -6.44 -5.72 16.10
C PRO A 172 -5.35 -4.64 16.26
N PHE A 173 -5.46 -3.56 15.50
CA PHE A 173 -4.55 -2.41 15.55
C PHE A 173 -5.32 -1.10 15.83
N SER A 174 -4.63 -0.15 16.42
CA SER A 174 -5.14 1.20 16.70
C SER A 174 -4.92 2.15 15.52
N ILE A 175 -5.60 3.32 15.54
CA ILE A 175 -5.35 4.40 14.57
C ILE A 175 -3.88 4.84 14.62
N SER A 176 -3.30 4.95 15.81
CA SER A 176 -1.90 5.38 15.97
C SER A 176 -0.92 4.41 15.32
N GLU A 177 -1.11 3.09 15.50
CA GLU A 177 -0.28 2.07 14.86
C GLU A 177 -0.45 2.07 13.33
N LEU A 178 -1.71 2.19 12.85
CA LEU A 178 -2.00 2.29 11.43
C LEU A 178 -1.28 3.47 10.80
N MET A 179 -1.35 4.66 11.41
CA MET A 179 -0.73 5.88 10.91
C MET A 179 0.80 5.82 10.96
N GLU A 180 1.37 5.32 12.05
CA GLU A 180 2.83 5.19 12.20
C GLU A 180 3.42 4.31 11.08
N VAL A 181 2.81 3.13 10.84
CA VAL A 181 3.28 2.20 9.81
C VAL A 181 3.05 2.78 8.40
N SER A 182 1.91 3.43 8.17
CA SER A 182 1.57 4.03 6.88
C SER A 182 2.52 5.18 6.52
N ASP A 183 2.78 6.10 7.43
CA ASP A 183 3.72 7.21 7.23
C ASP A 183 5.14 6.71 6.95
N LYS A 184 5.59 5.71 7.73
CA LYS A 184 6.91 5.09 7.55
C LYS A 184 7.06 4.43 6.16
N CYS A 185 6.02 3.74 5.68
CA CYS A 185 6.05 3.09 4.37
C CYS A 185 6.01 4.10 3.23
N ALA A 186 5.21 5.15 3.34
CA ALA A 186 5.14 6.20 2.34
C ALA A 186 6.46 6.99 2.23
N MET A 187 7.15 7.23 3.37
CA MET A 187 8.48 7.84 3.36
C MET A 187 9.53 6.96 2.69
N LYS A 188 9.48 5.64 2.93
CA LYS A 188 10.37 4.67 2.28
C LYS A 188 10.09 4.56 0.77
N GLY A 189 8.83 4.64 0.36
CA GLY A 189 8.45 4.67 -1.06
C GLY A 189 9.15 5.83 -1.79
N LYS A 190 9.15 7.03 -1.21
CA LYS A 190 9.86 8.20 -1.77
C LYS A 190 11.39 8.09 -1.71
N GLN A 191 11.95 7.35 -0.75
CA GLN A 191 13.40 7.08 -0.73
C GLN A 191 13.80 6.08 -1.82
N ASN A 192 12.90 5.16 -2.20
CA ASN A 192 13.09 4.27 -3.35
C ASN A 192 12.89 4.98 -4.70
N GLU A 193 12.32 6.19 -4.72
CA GLU A 193 12.22 7.05 -5.91
C GLU A 193 13.52 7.80 -6.22
N LYS A 194 14.51 7.79 -5.32
CA LYS A 194 15.84 8.35 -5.64
C LYS A 194 16.57 7.39 -6.58
N PRO A 195 17.13 7.92 -7.68
CA PRO A 195 17.97 7.14 -8.56
C PRO A 195 19.08 6.41 -7.78
N ASP A 196 19.23 5.13 -8.05
CA ASP A 196 20.28 4.30 -7.42
C ASP A 196 21.39 4.03 -8.43
N PHE A 197 22.46 4.80 -8.34
CA PHE A 197 23.64 4.67 -9.18
C PHE A 197 24.71 3.75 -8.58
N SER A 198 24.46 3.12 -7.42
CA SER A 198 25.47 2.34 -6.69
C SER A 198 26.03 1.18 -7.51
N SER A 199 25.19 0.52 -8.31
CA SER A 199 25.62 -0.55 -9.22
C SER A 199 26.55 -0.04 -10.32
N LEU A 200 26.30 1.15 -10.86
CA LEU A 200 27.10 1.79 -11.91
C LEU A 200 28.45 2.29 -11.36
N LEU A 201 28.43 2.83 -10.14
CA LEU A 201 29.61 3.40 -9.48
C LEU A 201 30.59 2.33 -8.98
N SER A 202 30.16 1.07 -8.87
CA SER A 202 31.03 -0.05 -8.46
C SER A 202 32.05 -0.49 -9.52
N TYR A 203 31.90 -0.05 -10.80
CA TYR A 203 32.68 -0.53 -11.93
C TYR A 203 33.84 0.39 -12.36
N GLY A 204 34.09 1.52 -11.68
CA GLY A 204 35.19 2.42 -12.09
C GLY A 204 35.30 3.72 -11.30
N ASN A 205 35.98 4.72 -11.90
CA ASN A 205 36.04 6.05 -11.33
C ASN A 205 34.66 6.72 -11.43
N GLU A 206 34.08 7.02 -10.27
CA GLU A 206 32.73 7.54 -10.10
C GLU A 206 32.42 8.77 -10.98
N SER A 207 33.33 9.75 -11.00
CA SER A 207 33.18 10.97 -11.80
C SER A 207 33.13 10.67 -13.31
N VAL A 208 33.99 9.80 -13.79
CA VAL A 208 34.06 9.45 -15.23
C VAL A 208 32.81 8.68 -15.68
N MET A 209 32.27 7.82 -14.79
CA MET A 209 31.06 7.06 -15.10
C MET A 209 29.83 7.95 -15.12
N LEU A 210 29.72 8.89 -14.18
CA LEU A 210 28.64 9.88 -14.16
C LEU A 210 28.70 10.81 -15.38
N ASP A 211 29.86 11.31 -15.73
CA ASP A 211 30.03 12.17 -16.93
C ASP A 211 29.61 11.46 -18.21
N LYS A 212 29.96 10.17 -18.34
CA LYS A 212 29.54 9.36 -19.50
C LYS A 212 28.02 9.12 -19.50
N LEU A 213 27.42 8.83 -18.33
CA LEU A 213 25.98 8.62 -18.21
C LEU A 213 25.23 9.91 -18.59
N ILE A 214 25.68 11.07 -18.10
CA ILE A 214 25.11 12.37 -18.43
C ILE A 214 25.17 12.63 -19.94
N ALA A 215 26.36 12.47 -20.54
CA ALA A 215 26.54 12.72 -21.95
C ALA A 215 25.70 11.80 -22.85
N GLU A 216 25.57 10.51 -22.51
CA GLU A 216 24.75 9.58 -23.28
C GLU A 216 23.26 9.89 -23.10
N THR A 217 22.82 10.24 -21.89
CA THR A 217 21.44 10.65 -21.62
C THR A 217 21.06 11.91 -22.38
N GLU A 218 21.93 12.94 -22.40
CA GLU A 218 21.69 14.16 -23.14
C GLU A 218 21.52 13.89 -24.65
N LYS A 219 22.33 12.99 -25.21
CA LYS A 219 22.24 12.58 -26.61
C LYS A 219 20.94 11.82 -26.90
N GLU A 220 20.54 10.89 -26.01
CA GLU A 220 19.29 10.14 -26.16
C GLU A 220 18.07 11.06 -26.02
N MET A 221 18.07 11.98 -25.06
CA MET A 221 17.02 12.98 -24.90
C MET A 221 16.92 13.92 -26.11
N GLN A 222 18.04 14.25 -26.74
CA GLN A 222 18.02 15.02 -28.00
C GLN A 222 17.35 14.21 -29.11
N SER A 223 17.65 12.92 -29.22
CA SER A 223 17.00 12.04 -30.21
C SER A 223 15.48 11.94 -30.00
N VAL A 224 15.03 11.89 -28.74
CA VAL A 224 13.59 11.92 -28.39
C VAL A 224 12.94 13.22 -28.86
N ARG A 225 13.57 14.39 -28.62
CA ARG A 225 13.09 15.70 -29.07
C ARG A 225 13.04 15.82 -30.60
N ASP A 226 14.05 15.28 -31.27
CA ASP A 226 14.13 15.30 -32.74
C ASP A 226 13.03 14.40 -33.35
N ALA A 227 12.75 13.24 -32.75
CA ALA A 227 11.67 12.35 -33.17
C ALA A 227 10.29 12.99 -32.94
N GLU A 228 10.10 13.65 -31.80
CA GLU A 228 8.87 14.41 -31.47
C GLU A 228 8.64 15.54 -32.51
N GLN A 229 9.65 16.36 -32.77
CA GLN A 229 9.55 17.44 -33.74
C GLN A 229 9.24 16.97 -35.18
N ARG A 230 9.78 15.80 -35.56
CA ARG A 230 9.48 15.16 -36.85
C ARG A 230 8.12 14.44 -36.83
N LYS A 231 7.48 14.32 -35.66
CA LYS A 231 6.24 13.57 -35.45
C LYS A 231 6.38 12.09 -35.85
N ASP A 232 7.56 11.55 -35.67
CA ASP A 232 7.85 10.14 -35.92
C ASP A 232 7.55 9.31 -34.66
N PHE A 233 6.29 8.88 -34.56
CA PHE A 233 5.81 8.13 -33.38
C PHE A 233 6.47 6.77 -33.26
N GLN A 234 6.84 6.14 -34.36
CA GLN A 234 7.46 4.83 -34.32
C GLN A 234 8.88 4.92 -33.75
N GLU A 235 9.62 5.94 -34.13
CA GLU A 235 10.95 6.22 -33.60
C GLU A 235 10.85 6.70 -32.14
N LEU A 236 9.89 7.58 -31.83
CA LEU A 236 9.65 8.09 -30.48
C LEU A 236 9.30 6.96 -29.51
N ASP A 237 8.45 6.03 -29.90
CA ASP A 237 8.09 4.84 -29.14
C ASP A 237 9.29 3.94 -28.87
N ALA A 238 10.09 3.64 -29.89
CA ALA A 238 11.29 2.82 -29.78
C ALA A 238 12.35 3.45 -28.84
N LEU A 239 12.59 4.76 -28.96
CA LEU A 239 13.53 5.50 -28.11
C LEU A 239 13.05 5.54 -26.67
N THR A 240 11.77 5.82 -26.45
CA THR A 240 11.18 5.89 -25.11
C THR A 240 11.22 4.52 -24.42
N HIS A 241 10.96 3.46 -25.16
CA HIS A 241 11.04 2.09 -24.64
C HIS A 241 12.48 1.73 -24.24
N HIS A 242 13.47 2.11 -25.07
CA HIS A 242 14.88 1.87 -24.78
C HIS A 242 15.35 2.65 -23.53
N LEU A 243 15.01 3.93 -23.45
CA LEU A 243 15.32 4.77 -22.28
C LEU A 243 14.65 4.26 -21.03
N HIS A 244 13.37 3.93 -21.09
CA HIS A 244 12.63 3.41 -19.94
C HIS A 244 13.30 2.15 -19.36
N SER A 245 13.67 1.20 -20.23
CA SER A 245 14.33 -0.05 -19.80
C SER A 245 15.68 0.19 -19.14
N SER A 246 16.47 1.12 -19.67
CA SER A 246 17.80 1.49 -19.15
C SER A 246 17.70 2.21 -17.81
N TRP A 247 16.75 3.13 -17.68
CA TRP A 247 16.57 3.96 -16.50
C TRP A 247 15.80 3.26 -15.36
N GLU A 248 14.98 2.27 -15.70
CA GLU A 248 14.31 1.40 -14.70
C GLU A 248 15.34 0.66 -13.83
N ILE A 249 16.45 0.20 -14.41
CA ILE A 249 17.56 -0.46 -13.70
C ILE A 249 18.18 0.50 -12.65
N LEU A 250 18.23 1.79 -12.96
CA LEU A 250 18.78 2.84 -12.10
C LEU A 250 17.71 3.45 -11.17
N ARG A 251 16.46 2.96 -11.21
CA ARG A 251 15.31 3.56 -10.53
C ARG A 251 15.13 5.05 -10.85
N ALA A 252 15.49 5.45 -12.06
CA ALA A 252 15.48 6.84 -12.53
C ALA A 252 14.44 7.09 -13.63
N ASP A 253 13.56 6.11 -13.89
CA ASP A 253 12.58 6.11 -14.98
C ASP A 253 11.37 7.02 -14.75
N GLN A 254 11.22 7.61 -13.57
CA GLN A 254 10.05 8.43 -13.21
C GLN A 254 9.74 9.55 -14.22
N PRO A 255 10.70 10.33 -14.72
CA PRO A 255 10.42 11.36 -15.74
C PRO A 255 9.91 10.78 -17.06
N LEU A 256 10.29 9.54 -17.39
CA LEU A 256 9.92 8.88 -18.64
C LEU A 256 8.54 8.20 -18.59
N ARG A 257 8.02 7.95 -17.37
CA ARG A 257 6.73 7.26 -17.19
C ARG A 257 5.57 8.04 -17.78
N GLU A 258 5.58 9.36 -17.68
CA GLU A 258 4.51 10.18 -18.22
C GLU A 258 4.53 10.13 -19.75
N LEU A 259 5.71 10.27 -20.37
CA LEU A 259 5.88 10.14 -21.81
C LEU A 259 5.45 8.75 -22.30
N TYR A 260 5.88 7.69 -21.61
CA TYR A 260 5.52 6.32 -21.94
C TYR A 260 4.00 6.07 -21.83
N LYS A 261 3.35 6.64 -20.81
CA LYS A 261 1.90 6.56 -20.61
C LYS A 261 1.13 7.28 -21.72
N GLN A 262 1.60 8.44 -22.18
CA GLN A 262 0.97 9.19 -23.26
C GLN A 262 1.09 8.44 -24.60
N LEU A 263 2.22 7.77 -24.85
CA LEU A 263 2.43 6.98 -26.07
C LEU A 263 1.56 5.70 -26.10
N HIS A 264 1.32 5.07 -24.95
CA HIS A 264 0.61 3.77 -24.88
C HIS A 264 -0.79 3.84 -24.28
N GLY A 265 -1.21 4.96 -23.71
CA GLY A 265 -2.48 5.13 -22.98
C GLY A 265 -3.72 5.40 -23.83
N SER A 266 -3.57 5.79 -25.10
CA SER A 266 -4.68 6.14 -26.00
C SER A 266 -4.47 5.58 -27.41
N ALA A 267 -5.58 5.26 -28.08
CA ALA A 267 -5.54 4.77 -29.48
C ALA A 267 -5.03 5.82 -30.49
N VAL A 268 -5.02 7.10 -30.10
CA VAL A 268 -4.43 8.22 -30.86
C VAL A 268 -3.67 9.09 -29.86
N PRO A 269 -2.35 9.29 -30.06
CA PRO A 269 -1.56 10.12 -29.17
C PRO A 269 -2.06 11.57 -29.15
N ASP A 270 -2.19 12.14 -27.95
CA ASP A 270 -2.49 13.56 -27.78
C ASP A 270 -1.19 14.36 -27.91
N TYR A 271 -1.09 15.12 -29.00
CA TYR A 271 0.10 15.91 -29.34
C TYR A 271 0.43 17.01 -28.33
N GLU A 272 -0.58 17.60 -27.70
CA GLU A 272 -0.37 18.66 -26.72
C GLU A 272 0.15 18.08 -25.40
N ALA A 273 -0.36 16.91 -25.01
CA ALA A 273 0.12 16.19 -23.85
C ALA A 273 1.54 15.62 -24.05
N LEU A 274 1.86 15.10 -25.24
CA LEU A 274 3.20 14.61 -25.59
C LEU A 274 4.26 15.73 -25.55
N ASN A 275 3.95 16.91 -26.12
CA ASN A 275 4.86 18.06 -26.12
C ASN A 275 5.13 18.60 -24.71
N ASN A 276 4.22 18.39 -23.75
CA ASN A 276 4.42 18.76 -22.36
C ASN A 276 5.18 17.68 -21.55
N ALA A 277 5.26 16.46 -22.05
CA ALA A 277 5.92 15.31 -21.40
C ALA A 277 7.38 15.11 -21.86
N VAL A 278 7.78 15.68 -23.00
CA VAL A 278 9.15 15.72 -23.54
C VAL A 278 9.89 16.98 -23.05
#